data_70820b6e1cbaf92f049eb31737006015
#
_entry.id   70820b6e1cbaf92f049eb31737006015
#
_cell.length_a   1.000
_cell.length_b   1.000
_cell.length_c   1.000
_cell.angle_alpha   90.00
_cell.angle_beta   90.00
_cell.angle_gamma   90.00
#
_symmetry.space_group_name_H-M   'P 1'
#
loop_
_entity.id
_entity.type
_entity.pdbx_description
1 polymer ?
#
loop_
_entity_poly.entity_id
_entity_poly.type
_entity_poly.pdbx_seq_one_letter_code
_entity_poly.pdbx_strand_id
1 'polypeptide(L)'
;MKKDYSDKHTFVICAYKESAFLEECIESLEEQTVTSTIIMVTSTPCDYISNMAQKHGIELYVNDGETDISADWNFGISMAKTQYVTVAHQDDVYRRNYTVECMHAMENDRRPLIFFTNYE
;
A
#
# COMPACT_ATOMS: atom_id res chain seq x y z
N MET A 1 21.55 -5.74 3.26
CA MET A 1 20.95 -4.78 2.32
C MET A 1 19.68 -5.36 1.75
N LYS A 2 18.61 -4.57 1.70
CA LYS A 2 17.35 -5.04 1.15
C LYS A 2 17.41 -5.10 -0.37
N LYS A 3 16.79 -6.14 -0.95
CA LYS A 3 16.57 -6.18 -2.38
C LYS A 3 15.49 -5.15 -2.75
N ASP A 4 15.70 -4.45 -3.84
CA ASP A 4 14.84 -3.33 -4.23
C ASP A 4 13.85 -3.77 -5.30
N TYR A 5 12.57 -3.81 -4.93
CA TYR A 5 11.48 -4.10 -5.86
C TYR A 5 10.61 -2.86 -6.11
N SER A 6 11.13 -1.66 -5.80
CA SER A 6 10.32 -0.45 -5.91
C SER A 6 9.90 -0.14 -7.35
N ASP A 7 10.58 -0.70 -8.34
CA ASP A 7 10.21 -0.57 -9.75
C ASP A 7 9.27 -1.67 -10.23
N LYS A 8 8.95 -2.64 -9.38
CA LYS A 8 8.10 -3.77 -9.76
C LYS A 8 6.85 -3.89 -8.90
N HIS A 9 6.87 -3.41 -7.69
CA HIS A 9 5.80 -3.64 -6.72
C HIS A 9 5.47 -2.37 -5.95
N THR A 10 4.18 -2.11 -5.79
CA THR A 10 3.67 -0.97 -5.02
C THR A 10 2.67 -1.44 -3.98
N PHE A 11 2.83 -0.96 -2.75
CA PHE A 11 1.77 -1.04 -1.75
C PHE A 11 0.90 0.21 -1.88
N VAL A 12 -0.40 0.02 -1.99
CA VAL A 12 -1.37 1.11 -1.99
C VAL A 12 -2.12 1.06 -0.67
N ILE A 13 -1.88 2.03 0.20
CA ILE A 13 -2.56 2.09 1.49
C ILE A 13 -3.84 2.91 1.30
N CYS A 14 -4.98 2.31 1.58
CA CYS A 14 -6.26 3.02 1.55
C CYS A 14 -6.54 3.54 2.94
N ALA A 15 -6.35 4.85 3.14
CA ALA A 15 -6.53 5.49 4.44
C ALA A 15 -7.92 6.10 4.51
N TYR A 16 -8.58 5.94 5.66
CA TYR A 16 -9.93 6.41 5.85
C TYR A 16 -10.05 7.04 7.23
N LYS A 17 -10.27 8.34 7.26
CA LYS A 17 -10.40 9.10 8.50
C LYS A 17 -9.19 8.88 9.40
N GLU A 18 -9.32 9.12 10.68
CA GLU A 18 -8.23 8.87 11.62
C GLU A 18 -8.27 7.43 12.09
N SER A 19 -7.14 6.76 12.03
CA SER A 19 -7.03 5.39 12.51
C SER A 19 -5.79 5.27 13.39
N ALA A 20 -5.96 4.75 14.59
CA ALA A 20 -4.85 4.53 15.50
C ALA A 20 -3.87 3.48 14.97
N PHE A 21 -4.28 2.70 13.97
CA PHE A 21 -3.46 1.61 13.45
C PHE A 21 -2.71 1.98 12.17
N LEU A 22 -2.93 3.17 11.64
CA LEU A 22 -2.34 3.55 10.36
C LEU A 22 -0.82 3.55 10.42
N GLU A 23 -0.23 4.08 11.47
CA GLU A 23 1.23 4.13 11.57
C GLU A 23 1.82 2.73 11.69
N GLU A 24 1.19 1.84 12.44
CA GLU A 24 1.65 0.45 12.52
C GLU A 24 1.62 -0.23 11.16
N CYS A 25 0.57 0.03 10.38
CA CYS A 25 0.49 -0.49 9.01
C CYS A 25 1.66 0.00 8.18
N ILE A 26 1.90 1.30 8.18
CA ILE A 26 2.99 1.89 7.41
C ILE A 26 4.33 1.29 7.84
N GLU A 27 4.58 1.21 9.13
CA GLU A 27 5.84 0.68 9.64
C GLU A 27 6.05 -0.76 9.24
N SER A 28 4.98 -1.57 9.23
CA SER A 28 5.10 -2.97 8.82
C SER A 28 5.46 -3.10 7.34
N LEU A 29 5.02 -2.15 6.52
CA LEU A 29 5.40 -2.13 5.10
C LEU A 29 6.84 -1.65 4.92
N GLU A 30 7.27 -0.72 5.74
CA GLU A 30 8.65 -0.21 5.69
C GLU A 30 9.66 -1.25 6.19
N GLU A 31 9.21 -2.18 7.04
CA GLU A 31 10.08 -3.20 7.63
C GLU A 31 10.15 -4.49 6.83
N GLN A 32 9.56 -4.51 5.64
CA GLN A 32 9.65 -5.69 4.78
C GLN A 32 11.10 -6.01 4.45
N THR A 33 11.38 -7.30 4.20
CA THR A 33 12.74 -7.74 3.87
C THR A 33 13.19 -7.27 2.50
N VAL A 34 12.27 -6.76 1.68
CA VAL A 34 12.57 -6.15 0.38
C VAL A 34 11.90 -4.79 0.34
N THR A 35 12.40 -3.91 -0.51
CA THR A 35 11.86 -2.56 -0.64
C THR A 35 10.82 -2.51 -1.75
N SER A 36 9.68 -1.87 -1.48
CA SER A 36 8.64 -1.62 -2.47
C SER A 36 8.29 -0.14 -2.45
N THR A 37 7.65 0.33 -3.52
CA THR A 37 7.06 1.66 -3.52
C THR A 37 5.81 1.63 -2.64
N ILE A 38 5.60 2.68 -1.86
CA ILE A 38 4.42 2.82 -1.01
C ILE A 38 3.74 4.12 -1.36
N ILE A 39 2.46 4.04 -1.70
CA ILE A 39 1.64 5.24 -1.90
C ILE A 39 0.41 5.13 -1.00
N MET A 40 -0.22 6.26 -0.75
CA MET A 40 -1.42 6.31 0.09
C MET A 40 -2.52 7.03 -0.66
N VAL A 41 -3.74 6.52 -0.58
CA VAL A 41 -4.90 7.15 -1.20
C VAL A 41 -5.99 7.31 -0.15
N THR A 42 -6.81 8.34 -0.29
CA THR A 42 -7.90 8.58 0.63
C THR A 42 -9.01 9.36 -0.06
N SER A 43 -10.26 9.06 0.32
CA SER A 43 -11.41 9.88 -0.04
C SER A 43 -11.88 10.73 1.14
N THR A 44 -11.18 10.65 2.28
CA THR A 44 -11.50 11.44 3.48
C THR A 44 -10.26 12.19 3.95
N PRO A 45 -9.75 13.14 3.14
CA PRO A 45 -8.50 13.82 3.51
C PRO A 45 -8.65 14.59 4.82
N CYS A 46 -7.63 14.51 5.65
CA CYS A 46 -7.60 15.23 6.91
C CYS A 46 -6.15 15.42 7.32
N ASP A 47 -5.93 16.28 8.31
CA ASP A 47 -4.58 16.61 8.75
C ASP A 47 -3.84 15.37 9.25
N TYR A 48 -4.54 14.48 9.94
CA TYR A 48 -3.93 13.26 10.45
C TYR A 48 -3.31 12.44 9.32
N ILE A 49 -4.08 12.20 8.25
CA ILE A 49 -3.60 11.41 7.11
C ILE A 49 -2.46 12.14 6.40
N SER A 50 -2.61 13.44 6.17
CA SER A 50 -1.57 14.22 5.50
C SER A 50 -0.27 14.23 6.29
N ASN A 51 -0.36 14.40 7.61
CA ASN A 51 0.81 14.41 8.47
C ASN A 51 1.48 13.04 8.50
N MET A 52 0.69 11.98 8.49
CA MET A 52 1.24 10.63 8.49
C MET A 52 2.01 10.34 7.21
N ALA A 53 1.44 10.72 6.06
CA ALA A 53 2.11 10.55 4.79
C ALA A 53 3.40 11.35 4.73
N GLN A 54 3.36 12.59 5.21
CA GLN A 54 4.54 13.45 5.21
C GLN A 54 5.62 12.90 6.14
N LYS A 55 5.24 12.43 7.31
CA LYS A 55 6.17 11.88 8.28
C LYS A 55 6.97 10.71 7.71
N HIS A 56 6.33 9.90 6.90
CA HIS A 56 6.96 8.70 6.33
C HIS A 56 7.43 8.88 4.89
N GLY A 57 7.30 10.10 4.34
CA GLY A 57 7.75 10.36 2.98
C GLY A 57 6.96 9.63 1.92
N ILE A 58 5.67 9.43 2.15
CA ILE A 58 4.78 8.69 1.25
C ILE A 58 3.96 9.68 0.44
N GLU A 59 3.83 9.42 -0.87
CA GLU A 59 2.96 10.23 -1.72
C GLU A 59 1.50 9.95 -1.37
N LEU A 60 0.73 11.02 -1.18
CA LEU A 60 -0.68 10.94 -0.85
C LEU A 60 -1.51 11.45 -2.02
N TYR A 61 -2.47 10.64 -2.46
CA TYR A 61 -3.40 11.01 -3.51
C TYR A 61 -4.81 11.06 -2.95
N VAL A 62 -5.55 12.10 -3.28
CA VAL A 62 -6.91 12.28 -2.79
C VAL A 62 -7.89 11.90 -3.89
N ASN A 63 -8.78 10.97 -3.59
CA ASN A 63 -9.87 10.59 -4.47
C ASN A 63 -11.08 11.44 -4.12
N ASP A 64 -11.38 12.43 -4.94
CA ASP A 64 -12.51 13.33 -4.71
C ASP A 64 -13.72 12.98 -5.58
N GLY A 65 -13.71 11.81 -6.20
CA GLY A 65 -14.84 11.27 -6.92
C GLY A 65 -15.72 10.43 -6.02
N GLU A 66 -16.04 9.20 -6.46
CA GLU A 66 -16.83 8.30 -5.65
C GLU A 66 -16.06 7.90 -4.39
N THR A 67 -16.78 7.68 -3.30
CA THR A 67 -16.17 7.54 -1.99
C THR A 67 -16.41 6.18 -1.34
N ASP A 68 -16.77 5.16 -2.11
CA ASP A 68 -16.87 3.83 -1.52
C ASP A 68 -15.50 3.12 -1.56
N ILE A 69 -15.43 1.98 -0.90
CA ILE A 69 -14.15 1.29 -0.72
C ILE A 69 -13.61 0.76 -2.05
N SER A 70 -14.50 0.31 -2.94
CA SER A 70 -14.10 -0.18 -4.26
C SER A 70 -13.53 0.95 -5.11
N ALA A 71 -14.14 2.14 -5.03
CA ALA A 71 -13.65 3.31 -5.76
C ALA A 71 -12.25 3.70 -5.28
N ASP A 72 -12.00 3.63 -3.96
CA ASP A 72 -10.68 3.94 -3.41
C ASP A 72 -9.65 2.93 -3.88
N TRP A 73 -10.00 1.64 -3.90
CA TRP A 73 -9.08 0.61 -4.38
C TRP A 73 -8.74 0.85 -5.86
N ASN A 74 -9.75 1.08 -6.69
CA ASN A 74 -9.55 1.32 -8.11
C ASN A 74 -8.71 2.57 -8.35
N PHE A 75 -9.00 3.62 -7.61
CA PHE A 75 -8.22 4.85 -7.71
C PHE A 75 -6.76 4.60 -7.36
N GLY A 76 -6.51 3.89 -6.25
CA GLY A 76 -5.15 3.60 -5.82
C GLY A 76 -4.39 2.75 -6.83
N ILE A 77 -5.05 1.73 -7.37
CA ILE A 77 -4.44 0.86 -8.37
C ILE A 77 -4.08 1.68 -9.61
N SER A 78 -4.96 2.61 -10.01
CA SER A 78 -4.69 3.46 -11.17
C SER A 78 -3.51 4.41 -10.96
N MET A 79 -3.22 4.75 -9.72
CA MET A 79 -2.08 5.63 -9.40
C MET A 79 -0.76 4.88 -9.31
N ALA A 80 -0.81 3.56 -9.11
CA ALA A 80 0.40 2.75 -9.05
C ALA A 80 1.02 2.63 -10.43
N LYS A 81 2.35 2.69 -10.48
CA LYS A 81 3.08 2.69 -11.76
C LYS A 81 3.89 1.43 -11.96
N THR A 82 3.70 0.45 -11.10
CA THR A 82 4.42 -0.82 -11.17
C THR A 82 3.52 -1.92 -11.68
N GLN A 83 4.14 -3.03 -12.10
CA GLN A 83 3.40 -4.15 -12.66
C GLN A 83 2.57 -4.88 -11.61
N TYR A 84 3.08 -4.96 -10.39
CA TYR A 84 2.42 -5.67 -9.30
C TYR A 84 1.99 -4.70 -8.22
N VAL A 85 0.78 -4.88 -7.69
CA VAL A 85 0.20 -3.96 -6.72
C VAL A 85 -0.44 -4.77 -5.60
N THR A 86 -0.19 -4.38 -4.36
CA THR A 86 -0.88 -4.89 -3.20
C THR A 86 -1.69 -3.77 -2.58
N VAL A 87 -2.99 -3.98 -2.41
CA VAL A 87 -3.84 -3.03 -1.70
C VAL A 87 -3.75 -3.33 -0.22
N ALA A 88 -3.29 -2.35 0.55
CA ALA A 88 -3.11 -2.50 1.97
C ALA A 88 -4.16 -1.70 2.71
N HIS A 89 -4.81 -2.33 3.69
CA HIS A 89 -5.79 -1.65 4.53
C HIS A 89 -5.08 -1.04 5.73
N GLN A 90 -5.53 0.12 6.16
CA GLN A 90 -4.85 0.88 7.20
C GLN A 90 -4.80 0.17 8.56
N ASP A 91 -5.61 -0.86 8.75
CA ASP A 91 -5.67 -1.61 10.00
C ASP A 91 -4.78 -2.85 10.00
N ASP A 92 -4.11 -3.11 8.87
CA ASP A 92 -3.34 -4.34 8.72
C ASP A 92 -1.89 -4.14 9.15
N VAL A 93 -1.33 -5.20 9.70
CA VAL A 93 0.11 -5.27 9.98
C VAL A 93 0.65 -6.47 9.21
N TYR A 94 1.70 -6.25 8.44
CA TYR A 94 2.21 -7.25 7.51
C TYR A 94 3.47 -7.89 8.04
N ARG A 95 3.61 -9.20 7.80
CA ARG A 95 4.82 -9.91 8.17
C ARG A 95 5.98 -9.41 7.35
N ARG A 96 7.18 -9.50 7.90
CA ARG A 96 8.38 -8.94 7.28
C ARG A 96 8.72 -9.56 5.93
N ASN A 97 8.31 -10.78 5.69
CA ASN A 97 8.58 -11.49 4.44
C ASN A 97 7.38 -11.50 3.48
N TYR A 98 6.35 -10.70 3.76
CA TYR A 98 5.14 -10.69 2.93
C TYR A 98 5.47 -10.37 1.47
N THR A 99 6.21 -9.30 1.24
CA THR A 99 6.50 -8.84 -0.12
C THR A 99 7.31 -9.86 -0.89
N VAL A 100 8.34 -10.44 -0.28
CA VAL A 100 9.18 -11.38 -1.01
C VAL A 100 8.41 -12.63 -1.39
N GLU A 101 7.50 -13.09 -0.53
CA GLU A 101 6.67 -14.24 -0.86
C GLU A 101 5.68 -13.93 -1.97
N CYS A 102 5.09 -12.73 -1.95
CA CYS A 102 4.19 -12.31 -3.02
C CYS A 102 4.92 -12.20 -4.35
N MET A 103 6.11 -11.64 -4.35
CA MET A 103 6.87 -11.47 -5.58
C MET A 103 7.29 -12.80 -6.17
N HIS A 104 7.64 -13.78 -5.33
CA HIS A 104 7.95 -15.11 -5.84
C HIS A 104 6.74 -15.73 -6.53
N ALA A 105 5.56 -15.60 -5.95
CA ALA A 105 4.34 -16.15 -6.54
C ALA A 105 4.01 -15.45 -7.85
N MET A 106 4.13 -14.13 -7.90
CA MET A 106 3.81 -13.35 -9.09
C MET A 106 4.78 -13.62 -10.23
N GLU A 107 6.06 -13.73 -9.91
CA GLU A 107 7.07 -13.98 -10.93
C GLU A 107 6.90 -15.37 -11.55
N ASN A 108 6.49 -16.33 -10.74
CA ASN A 108 6.23 -17.68 -11.24
C ASN A 108 5.04 -17.73 -12.17
N ASP A 109 4.03 -16.91 -11.92
CA ASP A 109 2.81 -16.86 -12.74
C ASP A 109 3.00 -16.03 -14.00
N ARG A 110 3.88 -15.04 -13.95
CA ARG A 110 4.20 -14.15 -15.09
C ARG A 110 3.03 -13.33 -15.58
N ARG A 111 2.04 -13.08 -14.72
CA ARG A 111 0.91 -12.22 -15.05
C ARG A 111 0.81 -11.12 -14.02
N PRO A 112 0.37 -9.92 -14.43
CA PRO A 112 0.09 -8.88 -13.44
C PRO A 112 -1.04 -9.35 -12.54
N LEU A 113 -0.83 -9.28 -11.23
CA LEU A 113 -1.80 -9.71 -10.24
C LEU A 113 -1.95 -8.65 -9.18
N ILE A 114 -3.15 -8.61 -8.60
CA ILE A 114 -3.44 -7.76 -7.46
C ILE A 114 -3.66 -8.67 -6.27
N PHE A 115 -2.87 -8.46 -5.23
CA PHE A 115 -3.03 -9.21 -4.00
C PHE A 115 -3.76 -8.38 -2.97
N PHE A 116 -4.70 -9.04 -2.29
CA PHE A 116 -5.33 -8.46 -1.12
C PHE A 116 -4.79 -9.18 0.09
N THR A 117 -4.45 -8.40 1.10
CA THR A 117 -3.86 -8.99 2.29
C THR A 117 -4.91 -9.74 3.10
N ASN A 118 -4.47 -10.81 3.71
CA ASN A 118 -5.27 -11.52 4.70
C ASN A 118 -4.68 -11.24 6.06
N TYR A 119 -5.56 -11.09 7.03
CA TYR A 119 -5.13 -10.86 8.40
C TYR A 119 -4.64 -12.13 9.03
N GLU A 120 -3.76 -11.94 9.96
CA GLU A 120 -3.30 -13.04 10.79
C GLU A 120 -3.52 -12.77 12.24
#